data_6f6326c900b89561dcf6ed45788e4e54
#
_entry.id   6f6326c900b89561dcf6ed45788e4e54
#
_cell.length_a   1.000
_cell.length_b   1.000
_cell.length_c   1.000
_cell.angle_alpha   90.00
_cell.angle_beta   90.00
_cell.angle_gamma   90.00
#
_symmetry.space_group_name_H-M   'P 1'
#
loop_
_entity.id
_entity.type
_entity.pdbx_description
1 polymer ?
#
loop_
_entity_poly.entity_id
_entity_poly.type
_entity_poly.pdbx_seq_one_letter_code
_entity_poly.pdbx_strand_id
1 'polypeptide(L)'
;MGRRDMLSGETVIGRDRLIRHRTWENFGFGCTYAWLMTMLFGGDVGRIAGFDQMVLSIGFLLAGIGAGAVFSYASKTNVRVAGPIRSVPPVFVGALGSLMTVLIFVPLEGLALFVVLPIACVLSGCCYMLLVLRGNEVWAHARAERAMLNVSMGSLFAMLLCILSIVMPPIVSAALSSVLLLLGSVILNMTHVGRQQVRRHGEPSSMERRLLFKILAFVASFSFALGSLSALASLDASPGFHIALIAGPLAMSACIVAMTARFSPPTAFRRIHQLGNPVISIGCFLTLAVTSVFGFGCSLMLGGIVACDLFMWFVNAEIVARTKRPAEEVLARSCMIEAMAALAGYATVAVLGPLLGADDGTSFVTALALICGILSVVVGSFVFTSHDARRLIESHQMAERSFVLADACAAISDACGLSPREQEVMTLLAEGRDSPYIQSTLVIAQNTAKTHMRNVYRKTGVSNKQELIAFTHEKLARMKDEAVRPSDV
;
A
#
# COMPACT_ATOMS: atom_id res chain seq x y z
N MET A 1 -15.52 -38.25 10.81
CA MET A 1 -15.38 -37.35 9.66
C MET A 1 -14.17 -36.46 9.91
N GLY A 2 -13.07 -36.74 9.26
CA GLY A 2 -11.74 -36.47 9.78
C GLY A 2 -11.15 -35.15 9.35
N ARG A 3 -10.15 -34.72 10.09
CA ARG A 3 -9.29 -33.55 9.93
C ARG A 3 -8.69 -33.37 8.50
N ARG A 4 -8.74 -34.40 7.65
CA ARG A 4 -8.29 -34.35 6.24
C ARG A 4 -9.29 -33.64 5.31
N ASP A 5 -10.58 -33.70 5.59
CA ASP A 5 -11.60 -33.08 4.73
C ASP A 5 -11.69 -31.56 4.92
N MET A 6 -11.29 -31.06 6.10
CA MET A 6 -11.15 -29.61 6.33
C MET A 6 -9.95 -29.02 5.56
N LEU A 7 -8.85 -29.75 5.41
CA LEU A 7 -7.66 -29.29 4.69
C LEU A 7 -7.86 -29.30 3.17
N SER A 8 -8.68 -30.22 2.64
CA SER A 8 -9.01 -30.26 1.20
C SER A 8 -9.96 -29.13 0.80
N GLY A 9 -10.90 -28.76 1.67
CA GLY A 9 -11.79 -27.62 1.46
C GLY A 9 -11.06 -26.27 1.44
N GLU A 10 -10.07 -26.09 2.34
CA GLU A 10 -9.28 -24.85 2.39
C GLU A 10 -8.38 -24.65 1.17
N THR A 11 -7.81 -25.71 0.61
CA THR A 11 -6.95 -25.65 -0.58
C THR A 11 -7.74 -25.36 -1.86
N VAL A 12 -8.96 -25.86 -1.99
CA VAL A 12 -9.84 -25.61 -3.14
C VAL A 12 -10.34 -24.16 -3.13
N ILE A 13 -10.68 -23.62 -1.96
CA ILE A 13 -11.09 -22.21 -1.80
C ILE A 13 -9.95 -21.24 -2.21
N GLY A 14 -8.69 -21.57 -1.91
CA GLY A 14 -7.53 -20.78 -2.29
C GLY A 14 -7.31 -20.72 -3.81
N ARG A 15 -7.50 -21.84 -4.50
CA ARG A 15 -7.31 -21.94 -5.96
C ARG A 15 -8.41 -21.20 -6.74
N ASP A 16 -9.66 -21.29 -6.30
CA ASP A 16 -10.78 -20.55 -6.90
C ASP A 16 -10.68 -19.03 -6.67
N ARG A 17 -10.08 -18.58 -5.57
CA ARG A 17 -9.83 -17.16 -5.31
C ARG A 17 -8.84 -16.54 -6.30
N LEU A 18 -7.78 -17.26 -6.66
CA LEU A 18 -6.75 -16.79 -7.61
C LEU A 18 -7.29 -16.66 -9.05
N ILE A 19 -8.21 -17.56 -9.46
CA ILE A 19 -8.68 -17.64 -10.84
C ILE A 19 -9.86 -16.69 -11.12
N ARG A 20 -10.68 -16.32 -10.13
CA ARG A 20 -11.90 -15.50 -10.30
C ARG A 20 -11.69 -13.98 -10.35
N HIS A 21 -10.48 -13.46 -10.17
CA HIS A 21 -10.23 -12.03 -10.17
C HIS A 21 -9.63 -11.57 -11.50
N ARG A 22 -10.09 -10.41 -12.01
CA ARG A 22 -9.44 -9.72 -13.12
C ARG A 22 -8.01 -9.36 -12.70
N THR A 23 -7.06 -10.22 -13.06
CA THR A 23 -5.67 -10.16 -12.58
C THR A 23 -4.84 -9.09 -13.27
N TRP A 24 -5.31 -8.55 -14.40
CA TRP A 24 -4.58 -7.56 -15.18
C TRP A 24 -4.41 -6.20 -14.46
N GLU A 25 -5.32 -5.85 -13.54
CA GLU A 25 -5.22 -4.64 -12.71
C GLU A 25 -3.96 -4.65 -11.82
N ASN A 26 -3.45 -5.84 -11.49
CA ASN A 26 -2.25 -6.03 -10.68
C ASN A 26 -0.98 -5.58 -11.39
N PHE A 27 -0.95 -5.69 -12.71
CA PHE A 27 0.20 -5.32 -13.51
C PHE A 27 0.44 -3.81 -13.53
N GLY A 28 -0.59 -2.97 -13.35
CA GLY A 28 -0.45 -1.52 -13.29
C GLY A 28 0.44 -1.07 -12.12
N PHE A 29 0.16 -1.58 -10.93
CA PHE A 29 1.03 -1.37 -9.77
C PHE A 29 2.41 -2.00 -9.97
N GLY A 30 2.44 -3.24 -10.46
CA GLY A 30 3.68 -3.95 -10.69
C GLY A 30 4.64 -3.20 -11.63
N CYS A 31 4.13 -2.60 -12.70
CA CYS A 31 4.94 -1.77 -13.61
C CYS A 31 5.49 -0.51 -12.92
N THR A 32 4.65 0.22 -12.18
CA THR A 32 5.11 1.43 -11.48
C THR A 32 6.12 1.10 -10.38
N TYR A 33 5.88 0.01 -9.63
CA TYR A 33 6.79 -0.42 -8.57
C TYR A 33 8.09 -0.99 -9.14
N ALA A 34 8.05 -1.72 -10.26
CA ALA A 34 9.23 -2.19 -10.98
C ALA A 34 10.10 -1.03 -11.42
N TRP A 35 9.49 0.05 -11.94
CA TRP A 35 10.22 1.26 -12.31
C TRP A 35 11.01 1.82 -11.13
N LEU A 36 10.37 1.99 -9.96
CA LEU A 36 11.05 2.46 -8.75
C LEU A 36 12.21 1.55 -8.35
N MET A 37 11.97 0.24 -8.28
CA MET A 37 13.00 -0.74 -7.88
C MET A 37 14.16 -0.79 -8.87
N THR A 38 13.89 -0.68 -10.16
CA THR A 38 14.94 -0.60 -11.19
C THR A 38 15.76 0.70 -11.07
N MET A 39 15.11 1.82 -10.79
CA MET A 39 15.80 3.11 -10.60
C MET A 39 16.67 3.13 -9.34
N LEU A 40 16.23 2.48 -8.26
CA LEU A 40 16.98 2.46 -6.99
C LEU A 40 18.06 1.35 -6.94
N PHE A 41 17.81 0.21 -7.61
CA PHE A 41 18.62 -1.00 -7.43
C PHE A 41 19.08 -1.67 -8.75
N GLY A 42 18.73 -1.11 -9.92
CA GLY A 42 19.04 -1.73 -11.22
C GLY A 42 20.51 -1.67 -11.63
N GLY A 43 21.30 -0.81 -11.05
CA GLY A 43 22.75 -0.72 -11.32
C GLY A 43 23.17 -0.22 -12.73
N ASP A 44 22.29 -0.30 -13.72
CA ASP A 44 22.63 0.01 -15.13
C ASP A 44 22.50 1.50 -15.48
N VAL A 45 21.76 2.25 -14.68
CA VAL A 45 21.46 3.65 -14.96
C VAL A 45 22.73 4.50 -14.98
N GLY A 46 23.59 4.33 -13.99
CA GLY A 46 24.87 5.02 -13.91
C GLY A 46 25.85 4.63 -15.02
N ARG A 47 25.78 3.38 -15.51
CA ARG A 47 26.65 2.88 -16.59
C ARG A 47 26.34 3.48 -17.94
N ILE A 48 25.05 3.72 -18.23
CA ILE A 48 24.62 4.26 -19.52
C ILE A 48 24.78 5.76 -19.57
N ALA A 49 24.40 6.45 -18.50
CA ALA A 49 24.37 7.91 -18.45
C ALA A 49 25.70 8.55 -18.07
N GLY A 50 26.71 7.76 -17.65
CA GLY A 50 28.05 8.27 -17.33
C GLY A 50 28.13 9.13 -16.06
N PHE A 51 27.12 9.07 -15.19
CA PHE A 51 27.12 9.79 -13.91
C PHE A 51 26.67 8.87 -12.76
N ASP A 52 26.88 9.34 -11.54
CA ASP A 52 26.64 8.59 -10.32
C ASP A 52 25.13 8.34 -10.10
N GLN A 53 24.74 7.09 -9.90
CA GLN A 53 23.39 6.67 -9.52
C GLN A 53 22.88 7.39 -8.26
N MET A 54 23.81 7.94 -7.49
CA MET A 54 23.56 8.78 -6.34
C MET A 54 22.68 10.01 -6.68
N VAL A 55 22.96 10.70 -7.78
CA VAL A 55 22.22 11.89 -8.22
C VAL A 55 20.78 11.55 -8.56
N LEU A 56 20.55 10.38 -9.16
CA LEU A 56 19.23 9.87 -9.48
C LEU A 56 18.40 9.61 -8.24
N SER A 57 18.97 8.84 -7.32
CA SER A 57 18.27 8.47 -6.08
C SER A 57 17.89 9.71 -5.27
N ILE A 58 18.80 10.67 -5.15
CA ILE A 58 18.53 11.96 -4.48
C ILE A 58 17.43 12.74 -5.22
N GLY A 59 17.47 12.81 -6.54
CA GLY A 59 16.45 13.49 -7.35
C GLY A 59 15.05 12.91 -7.14
N PHE A 60 14.91 11.59 -7.09
CA PHE A 60 13.63 10.91 -6.80
C PHE A 60 13.12 11.15 -5.39
N LEU A 61 14.02 11.12 -4.40
CA LEU A 61 13.65 11.37 -3.02
C LEU A 61 13.21 12.84 -2.82
N LEU A 62 13.90 13.79 -3.44
CA LEU A 62 13.50 15.21 -3.43
C LEU A 62 12.14 15.41 -4.12
N ALA A 63 11.87 14.71 -5.23
CA ALA A 63 10.55 14.72 -5.88
C ALA A 63 9.45 14.21 -4.95
N GLY A 64 9.69 13.12 -4.21
CA GLY A 64 8.79 12.58 -3.22
C GLY A 64 8.47 13.57 -2.09
N ILE A 65 9.50 14.23 -1.56
CA ILE A 65 9.35 15.27 -0.53
C ILE A 65 8.54 16.46 -1.08
N GLY A 66 8.88 16.95 -2.27
CA GLY A 66 8.22 18.09 -2.90
C GLY A 66 6.75 17.82 -3.19
N ALA A 67 6.44 16.69 -3.82
CA ALA A 67 5.07 16.28 -4.10
C ALA A 67 4.27 16.11 -2.81
N GLY A 68 4.80 15.40 -1.81
CA GLY A 68 4.17 15.23 -0.51
C GLY A 68 3.90 16.55 0.22
N ALA A 69 4.84 17.49 0.17
CA ALA A 69 4.68 18.82 0.77
C ALA A 69 3.57 19.63 0.07
N VAL A 70 3.53 19.65 -1.25
CA VAL A 70 2.50 20.36 -2.04
C VAL A 70 1.11 19.82 -1.73
N PHE A 71 0.91 18.49 -1.76
CA PHE A 71 -0.38 17.89 -1.45
C PHE A 71 -0.79 18.07 0.02
N SER A 72 0.16 17.99 0.95
CA SER A 72 -0.10 18.24 2.37
C SER A 72 -0.49 19.68 2.64
N TYR A 73 0.14 20.64 1.97
CA TYR A 73 -0.20 22.07 2.05
C TYR A 73 -1.57 22.35 1.42
N ALA A 74 -1.83 21.84 0.22
CA ALA A 74 -3.11 22.00 -0.47
C ALA A 74 -4.28 21.47 0.34
N SER A 75 -4.09 20.34 1.04
CA SER A 75 -5.08 19.77 1.93
C SER A 75 -5.42 20.69 3.12
N LYS A 76 -4.42 21.37 3.71
CA LYS A 76 -4.63 22.28 4.84
C LYS A 76 -5.30 23.59 4.46
N THR A 77 -4.93 24.16 3.32
CA THR A 77 -5.33 25.52 2.91
C THR A 77 -6.62 25.57 2.09
N ASN A 78 -7.31 24.44 1.90
CA ASN A 78 -8.49 24.37 1.03
C ASN A 78 -8.24 24.81 -0.44
N VAL A 79 -6.98 24.99 -0.82
CA VAL A 79 -6.64 25.32 -2.19
C VAL A 79 -6.93 24.11 -3.06
N ARG A 80 -7.76 24.29 -4.10
CA ARG A 80 -8.15 23.23 -5.05
C ARG A 80 -6.99 22.87 -6.00
N VAL A 81 -5.78 22.61 -5.47
CA VAL A 81 -4.65 22.14 -6.27
C VAL A 81 -4.89 20.72 -6.78
N ALA A 82 -5.57 19.91 -5.97
CA ALA A 82 -5.89 18.53 -6.33
C ALA A 82 -6.92 18.40 -7.47
N GLY A 83 -7.80 19.39 -7.65
CA GLY A 83 -8.83 19.38 -8.70
C GLY A 83 -8.27 19.34 -10.11
N PRO A 84 -7.42 20.29 -10.52
CA PRO A 84 -6.78 20.27 -11.84
C PRO A 84 -5.88 19.05 -12.07
N ILE A 85 -5.10 18.64 -11.06
CA ILE A 85 -4.23 17.45 -11.16
C ILE A 85 -5.05 16.17 -11.29
N ARG A 86 -6.19 16.08 -10.60
CA ARG A 86 -7.13 14.95 -10.74
C ARG A 86 -7.79 14.88 -12.11
N SER A 87 -7.93 15.98 -12.82
CA SER A 87 -8.53 15.98 -14.16
C SER A 87 -7.58 15.45 -15.23
N VAL A 88 -6.27 15.44 -14.98
CA VAL A 88 -5.28 14.88 -15.90
C VAL A 88 -5.39 13.35 -15.94
N PRO A 89 -5.66 12.75 -17.10
CA PRO A 89 -5.70 11.29 -17.21
C PRO A 89 -4.34 10.67 -16.83
N PRO A 90 -4.31 9.54 -16.11
CA PRO A 90 -3.07 8.85 -15.70
C PRO A 90 -2.10 8.60 -16.85
N VAL A 91 -2.62 8.33 -18.06
CA VAL A 91 -1.80 8.07 -19.26
C VAL A 91 -0.89 9.25 -19.61
N PHE A 92 -1.36 10.49 -19.49
CA PHE A 92 -0.52 11.66 -19.75
C PHE A 92 0.60 11.81 -18.72
N VAL A 93 0.30 11.49 -17.44
CA VAL A 93 1.30 11.48 -16.37
C VAL A 93 2.37 10.42 -16.66
N GLY A 94 1.90 9.21 -17.03
CA GLY A 94 2.81 8.11 -17.38
C GLY A 94 3.65 8.40 -18.64
N ALA A 95 3.06 9.00 -19.67
CA ALA A 95 3.79 9.38 -20.86
C ALA A 95 4.89 10.42 -20.58
N LEU A 96 4.57 11.44 -19.76
CA LEU A 96 5.55 12.43 -19.33
C LEU A 96 6.67 11.79 -18.49
N GLY A 97 6.29 10.92 -17.53
CA GLY A 97 7.27 10.20 -16.70
C GLY A 97 8.19 9.29 -17.52
N SER A 98 7.64 8.60 -18.51
CA SER A 98 8.41 7.77 -19.44
C SER A 98 9.35 8.59 -20.30
N LEU A 99 8.90 9.73 -20.83
CA LEU A 99 9.74 10.65 -21.59
C LEU A 99 10.90 11.19 -20.74
N MET A 100 10.61 11.57 -19.49
CA MET A 100 11.67 12.04 -18.56
C MET A 100 12.64 10.89 -18.23
N THR A 101 12.16 9.65 -18.11
CA THR A 101 13.01 8.48 -17.91
C THR A 101 13.92 8.23 -19.11
N VAL A 102 13.42 8.38 -20.34
CA VAL A 102 14.28 8.31 -21.56
C VAL A 102 15.41 9.35 -21.49
N LEU A 103 15.09 10.59 -21.08
CA LEU A 103 16.10 11.66 -20.97
C LEU A 103 17.20 11.34 -19.94
N ILE A 104 16.87 10.55 -18.89
CA ILE A 104 17.86 10.09 -17.91
C ILE A 104 18.91 9.17 -18.54
N PHE A 105 18.50 8.34 -19.51
CA PHE A 105 19.38 7.38 -20.18
C PHE A 105 20.11 7.93 -21.40
N VAL A 106 19.79 9.16 -21.84
CA VAL A 106 20.53 9.80 -22.94
C VAL A 106 21.87 10.31 -22.40
N PRO A 107 22.99 9.97 -23.02
CA PRO A 107 24.28 10.52 -22.63
C PRO A 107 24.28 12.05 -22.88
N LEU A 108 24.32 12.83 -21.80
CA LEU A 108 24.32 14.28 -21.81
C LEU A 108 25.72 14.77 -21.47
N GLU A 109 26.16 15.84 -22.12
CA GLU A 109 27.49 16.46 -21.91
C GLU A 109 27.36 17.92 -21.48
N GLY A 110 28.38 18.41 -20.77
CA GLY A 110 28.49 19.82 -20.38
C GLY A 110 27.32 20.31 -19.54
N LEU A 111 26.81 21.51 -19.85
CA LEU A 111 25.74 22.16 -19.10
C LEU A 111 24.42 21.35 -19.11
N ALA A 112 24.15 20.58 -20.17
CA ALA A 112 22.95 19.77 -20.27
C ALA A 112 22.92 18.68 -19.19
N LEU A 113 24.05 18.10 -18.82
CA LEU A 113 24.16 17.12 -17.74
C LEU A 113 23.71 17.70 -16.39
N PHE A 114 24.10 18.92 -16.07
CA PHE A 114 23.82 19.57 -14.80
C PHE A 114 22.42 20.18 -14.70
N VAL A 115 21.75 20.43 -15.83
CA VAL A 115 20.43 21.07 -15.86
C VAL A 115 19.34 20.08 -16.24
N VAL A 116 19.48 19.37 -17.35
CA VAL A 116 18.42 18.50 -17.88
C VAL A 116 18.23 17.26 -16.99
N LEU A 117 19.31 16.67 -16.53
CA LEU A 117 19.25 15.45 -15.75
C LEU A 117 18.54 15.58 -14.39
N PRO A 118 18.89 16.54 -13.50
CA PRO A 118 18.16 16.74 -12.26
C PRO A 118 16.68 17.04 -12.50
N ILE A 119 16.35 17.83 -13.54
CA ILE A 119 14.97 18.13 -13.91
C ILE A 119 14.23 16.85 -14.33
N ALA A 120 14.85 16.01 -15.17
CA ALA A 120 14.27 14.76 -15.61
C ALA A 120 14.04 13.79 -14.43
N CYS A 121 14.99 13.71 -13.49
CA CYS A 121 14.87 12.90 -12.28
C CYS A 121 13.72 13.37 -11.40
N VAL A 122 13.62 14.66 -11.11
CA VAL A 122 12.55 15.23 -10.29
C VAL A 122 11.20 15.06 -10.97
N LEU A 123 11.07 15.34 -12.27
CA LEU A 123 9.80 15.20 -12.98
C LEU A 123 9.35 13.74 -13.10
N SER A 124 10.24 12.80 -13.39
CA SER A 124 9.90 11.37 -13.42
C SER A 124 9.45 10.87 -12.03
N GLY A 125 10.13 11.29 -10.97
CA GLY A 125 9.75 11.03 -9.59
C GLY A 125 8.39 11.62 -9.22
N CYS A 126 8.08 12.85 -9.63
CA CYS A 126 6.76 13.45 -9.45
C CYS A 126 5.67 12.67 -10.19
N CYS A 127 5.94 12.24 -11.43
CA CYS A 127 5.01 11.42 -12.21
C CYS A 127 4.77 10.07 -11.52
N TYR A 128 5.80 9.41 -11.02
CA TYR A 128 5.69 8.19 -10.22
C TYR A 128 4.78 8.40 -9.02
N MET A 129 5.03 9.45 -8.21
CA MET A 129 4.23 9.76 -7.03
C MET A 129 2.76 10.01 -7.36
N LEU A 130 2.47 10.71 -8.46
CA LEU A 130 1.10 10.92 -8.91
C LEU A 130 0.40 9.61 -9.28
N LEU A 131 1.09 8.68 -9.94
CA LEU A 131 0.56 7.35 -10.27
C LEU A 131 0.33 6.51 -9.01
N VAL A 132 1.24 6.58 -8.05
CA VAL A 132 1.10 5.94 -6.73
C VAL A 132 -0.13 6.45 -5.99
N LEU A 133 -0.35 7.76 -5.93
CA LEU A 133 -1.52 8.37 -5.31
C LEU A 133 -2.83 7.88 -5.97
N ARG A 134 -2.85 7.81 -7.31
CA ARG A 134 -4.01 7.30 -8.07
C ARG A 134 -4.26 5.82 -7.83
N GLY A 135 -3.21 5.00 -7.81
CA GLY A 135 -3.31 3.57 -7.52
C GLY A 135 -3.90 3.30 -6.14
N ASN A 136 -3.45 4.04 -5.13
CA ASN A 136 -4.00 3.93 -3.77
C ASN A 136 -5.47 4.34 -3.69
N GLU A 137 -5.92 5.34 -4.44
CA GLU A 137 -7.32 5.71 -4.53
C GLU A 137 -8.17 4.55 -5.06
N VAL A 138 -7.68 3.83 -6.08
CA VAL A 138 -8.33 2.62 -6.62
C VAL A 138 -8.48 1.55 -5.54
N TRP A 139 -7.41 1.29 -4.78
CA TRP A 139 -7.43 0.21 -3.78
C TRP A 139 -8.16 0.55 -2.50
N ALA A 140 -8.20 1.81 -2.11
CA ALA A 140 -9.01 2.24 -0.98
C ALA A 140 -10.51 1.97 -1.17
N HIS A 141 -10.96 1.87 -2.44
CA HIS A 141 -12.35 1.54 -2.79
C HIS A 141 -12.55 0.06 -3.13
N ALA A 142 -11.46 -0.72 -3.25
CA ALA A 142 -11.52 -2.15 -3.46
C ALA A 142 -11.80 -2.90 -2.14
N ARG A 143 -12.37 -4.12 -2.23
CA ARG A 143 -12.46 -5.00 -1.07
C ARG A 143 -11.05 -5.34 -0.57
N ALA A 144 -10.86 -5.37 0.75
CA ALA A 144 -9.55 -5.62 1.37
C ALA A 144 -8.84 -6.88 0.82
N GLU A 145 -9.59 -7.96 0.57
CA GLU A 145 -9.06 -9.19 -0.03
C GLU A 145 -8.46 -8.94 -1.41
N ARG A 146 -9.16 -8.18 -2.27
CA ARG A 146 -8.68 -7.86 -3.62
C ARG A 146 -7.48 -6.92 -3.57
N ALA A 147 -7.55 -5.88 -2.74
CA ALA A 147 -6.44 -4.94 -2.60
C ALA A 147 -5.17 -5.64 -2.15
N MET A 148 -5.25 -6.52 -1.12
CA MET A 148 -4.10 -7.27 -0.62
C MET A 148 -3.51 -8.21 -1.69
N LEU A 149 -4.36 -8.97 -2.38
CA LEU A 149 -3.89 -9.90 -3.42
C LEU A 149 -3.27 -9.13 -4.60
N ASN A 150 -3.92 -8.05 -5.04
CA ASN A 150 -3.47 -7.25 -6.18
C ASN A 150 -2.11 -6.60 -5.91
N VAL A 151 -1.93 -5.98 -4.75
CA VAL A 151 -0.66 -5.36 -4.35
C VAL A 151 0.44 -6.42 -4.25
N SER A 152 0.15 -7.57 -3.63
CA SER A 152 1.12 -8.66 -3.49
C SER A 152 1.55 -9.26 -4.83
N MET A 153 0.59 -9.53 -5.72
CA MET A 153 0.87 -10.03 -7.07
C MET A 153 1.63 -9.00 -7.91
N GLY A 154 1.25 -7.73 -7.80
CA GLY A 154 1.95 -6.63 -8.45
C GLY A 154 3.40 -6.49 -7.97
N SER A 155 3.65 -6.64 -6.67
CA SER A 155 5.01 -6.65 -6.12
C SER A 155 5.84 -7.82 -6.65
N LEU A 156 5.27 -9.03 -6.68
CA LEU A 156 5.96 -10.20 -7.25
C LEU A 156 6.32 -9.96 -8.72
N PHE A 157 5.38 -9.45 -9.51
CA PHE A 157 5.61 -9.10 -10.91
C PHE A 157 6.67 -8.01 -11.06
N ALA A 158 6.66 -7.01 -10.18
CA ALA A 158 7.69 -5.95 -10.17
C ALA A 158 9.10 -6.50 -9.94
N MET A 159 9.28 -7.44 -9.01
CA MET A 159 10.58 -8.04 -8.76
C MET A 159 11.07 -8.89 -9.94
N LEU A 160 10.16 -9.59 -10.63
CA LEU A 160 10.49 -10.32 -11.86
C LEU A 160 10.93 -9.37 -12.98
N LEU A 161 10.24 -8.25 -13.16
CA LEU A 161 10.64 -7.23 -14.14
C LEU A 161 11.99 -6.58 -13.78
N CYS A 162 12.25 -6.36 -12.50
CA CYS A 162 13.51 -5.80 -12.03
C CYS A 162 14.68 -6.75 -12.34
N ILE A 163 14.53 -8.05 -12.06
CA ILE A 163 15.55 -9.06 -12.42
C ILE A 163 15.75 -9.11 -13.94
N LEU A 164 14.64 -9.10 -14.70
CA LEU A 164 14.71 -9.08 -16.16
C LEU A 164 15.51 -7.87 -16.65
N SER A 165 15.27 -6.68 -16.08
CA SER A 165 15.99 -5.46 -16.40
C SER A 165 17.50 -5.59 -16.13
N ILE A 166 17.90 -6.17 -14.98
CA ILE A 166 19.32 -6.36 -14.61
C ILE A 166 20.06 -7.35 -15.54
N VAL A 167 19.36 -8.37 -16.01
CA VAL A 167 19.96 -9.42 -16.88
C VAL A 167 20.06 -8.97 -18.34
N MET A 168 19.21 -8.03 -18.78
CA MET A 168 19.18 -7.56 -20.16
C MET A 168 20.37 -6.64 -20.46
N PRO A 169 20.76 -6.50 -21.77
CA PRO A 169 21.74 -5.49 -22.16
C PRO A 169 21.29 -4.09 -21.73
N PRO A 170 22.23 -3.20 -21.36
CA PRO A 170 21.90 -1.89 -20.80
C PRO A 170 20.89 -1.07 -21.62
N ILE A 171 21.00 -1.09 -22.95
CA ILE A 171 20.05 -0.37 -23.83
C ILE A 171 18.63 -0.93 -23.72
N VAL A 172 18.50 -2.25 -23.63
CA VAL A 172 17.19 -2.91 -23.47
C VAL A 172 16.61 -2.66 -22.08
N SER A 173 17.46 -2.66 -21.04
CA SER A 173 17.09 -2.31 -19.67
C SER A 173 16.57 -0.88 -19.60
N ALA A 174 17.26 0.08 -20.22
CA ALA A 174 16.84 1.47 -20.32
C ALA A 174 15.50 1.64 -21.05
N ALA A 175 15.33 0.96 -22.17
CA ALA A 175 14.07 0.97 -22.93
C ALA A 175 12.92 0.37 -22.09
N LEU A 176 13.15 -0.77 -21.44
CA LEU A 176 12.16 -1.38 -20.54
C LEU A 176 11.77 -0.45 -19.42
N SER A 177 12.73 0.10 -18.68
CA SER A 177 12.50 1.04 -17.59
C SER A 177 11.73 2.27 -18.04
N SER A 178 12.05 2.80 -19.24
CA SER A 178 11.36 3.98 -19.79
C SER A 178 9.89 3.71 -20.13
N VAL A 179 9.51 2.50 -20.45
CA VAL A 179 8.12 2.15 -20.80
C VAL A 179 7.27 1.78 -19.58
N LEU A 180 7.88 1.41 -18.45
CA LEU A 180 7.15 0.91 -17.28
C LEU A 180 6.13 1.88 -16.71
N LEU A 181 6.47 3.19 -16.61
CA LEU A 181 5.51 4.20 -16.11
C LEU A 181 4.33 4.39 -17.06
N LEU A 182 4.56 4.33 -18.36
CA LEU A 182 3.50 4.41 -19.36
C LEU A 182 2.58 3.21 -19.27
N LEU A 183 3.12 1.99 -19.24
CA LEU A 183 2.34 0.77 -19.12
C LEU A 183 1.50 0.77 -17.83
N GLY A 184 2.12 1.10 -16.69
CA GLY A 184 1.42 1.20 -15.41
C GLY A 184 0.28 2.22 -15.45
N SER A 185 0.49 3.36 -16.09
CA SER A 185 -0.51 4.42 -16.22
C SER A 185 -1.66 4.06 -17.16
N VAL A 186 -1.39 3.33 -18.25
CA VAL A 186 -2.43 2.83 -19.17
C VAL A 186 -3.34 1.85 -18.43
N ILE A 187 -2.77 0.91 -17.69
CA ILE A 187 -3.54 -0.05 -16.92
C ILE A 187 -4.36 0.66 -15.84
N LEU A 188 -3.76 1.62 -15.14
CA LEU A 188 -4.45 2.42 -14.12
C LEU A 188 -5.60 3.25 -14.73
N ASN A 189 -5.46 3.76 -15.95
CA ASN A 189 -6.51 4.49 -16.65
C ASN A 189 -7.70 3.60 -17.07
N MET A 190 -7.45 2.30 -17.26
CA MET A 190 -8.49 1.32 -17.56
C MET A 190 -9.28 0.90 -16.30
N THR A 191 -8.75 1.17 -15.10
CA THR A 191 -9.45 0.89 -13.85
C THR A 191 -10.47 1.97 -13.54
N HIS A 192 -11.76 1.60 -13.52
CA HIS A 192 -12.82 2.54 -13.20
C HIS A 192 -12.99 2.67 -11.69
N VAL A 193 -12.67 3.83 -11.15
CA VAL A 193 -12.95 4.17 -9.75
C VAL A 193 -14.33 4.81 -9.66
N GLY A 194 -15.24 4.18 -8.93
CA GLY A 194 -16.51 4.80 -8.58
C GLY A 194 -16.26 6.10 -7.79
N ARG A 195 -16.71 7.24 -8.30
CA ARG A 195 -16.60 8.53 -7.61
C ARG A 195 -17.47 8.52 -6.36
N GLN A 196 -16.92 8.17 -5.21
CA GLN A 196 -17.58 8.48 -3.94
C GLN A 196 -17.31 9.95 -3.57
N GLN A 197 -18.40 10.66 -3.25
CA GLN A 197 -18.29 12.02 -2.69
C GLN A 197 -17.59 11.94 -1.33
N VAL A 198 -16.39 12.49 -1.26
CA VAL A 198 -15.63 12.62 -0.03
C VAL A 198 -16.32 13.63 0.87
N ARG A 199 -16.97 13.18 1.93
CA ARG A 199 -17.46 14.05 3.00
C ARG A 199 -16.31 14.35 3.97
N ARG A 200 -16.00 15.64 4.16
CA ARG A 200 -15.04 16.08 5.18
C ARG A 200 -15.57 15.70 6.56
N HIS A 201 -14.80 14.92 7.29
CA HIS A 201 -15.01 14.67 8.71
C HIS A 201 -14.12 15.63 9.54
N GLY A 202 -14.55 15.92 10.78
CA GLY A 202 -13.86 16.81 11.69
C GLY A 202 -12.41 16.41 12.04
N GLU A 203 -11.74 17.16 12.88
CA GLU A 203 -10.38 16.89 13.32
C GLU A 203 -10.21 15.48 13.90
N PRO A 204 -9.05 14.81 13.64
CA PRO A 204 -8.79 13.48 14.18
C PRO A 204 -8.76 13.48 15.69
N SER A 205 -9.33 12.45 16.30
CA SER A 205 -9.29 12.24 17.75
C SER A 205 -7.85 12.14 18.28
N SER A 206 -7.66 12.36 19.58
CA SER A 206 -6.33 12.22 20.21
C SER A 206 -5.76 10.81 20.03
N MET A 207 -6.60 9.78 19.98
CA MET A 207 -6.22 8.38 19.76
C MET A 207 -5.78 8.15 18.32
N GLU A 208 -6.48 8.73 17.34
CA GLU A 208 -6.10 8.66 15.93
C GLU A 208 -4.77 9.37 15.65
N ARG A 209 -4.52 10.51 16.31
CA ARG A 209 -3.23 11.22 16.22
C ARG A 209 -2.06 10.39 16.74
N ARG A 210 -2.25 9.68 17.88
CA ARG A 210 -1.21 8.78 18.42
C ARG A 210 -0.92 7.61 17.49
N LEU A 211 -1.96 7.00 16.93
CA LEU A 211 -1.79 5.90 15.98
C LEU A 211 -1.09 6.36 14.71
N LEU A 212 -1.46 7.52 14.18
CA LEU A 212 -0.80 8.12 13.01
C LEU A 212 0.68 8.38 13.29
N PHE A 213 1.04 8.91 14.45
CA PHE A 213 2.45 9.11 14.83
C PHE A 213 3.24 7.79 14.84
N LYS A 214 2.67 6.72 15.41
CA LYS A 214 3.29 5.39 15.41
C LYS A 214 3.51 4.84 14.00
N ILE A 215 2.52 5.01 13.12
CA ILE A 215 2.60 4.63 11.71
C ILE A 215 3.74 5.39 11.01
N LEU A 216 3.80 6.71 11.19
CA LEU A 216 4.83 7.53 10.58
C LEU A 216 6.25 7.20 11.10
N ALA A 217 6.39 6.87 12.39
CA ALA A 217 7.65 6.39 12.95
C ALA A 217 8.05 5.03 12.36
N PHE A 218 7.08 4.14 12.15
CA PHE A 218 7.31 2.85 11.51
C PHE A 218 7.77 3.03 10.06
N VAL A 219 7.09 3.88 9.28
CA VAL A 219 7.50 4.25 7.91
C VAL A 219 8.92 4.79 7.91
N ALA A 220 9.22 5.77 8.75
CA ALA A 220 10.55 6.37 8.81
C ALA A 220 11.67 5.35 9.08
N SER A 221 11.41 4.33 9.92
CA SER A 221 12.43 3.35 10.29
C SER A 221 12.86 2.46 9.13
N PHE A 222 11.92 1.90 8.37
CA PHE A 222 12.27 1.04 7.24
C PHE A 222 12.70 1.83 6.01
N SER A 223 12.19 3.06 5.84
CA SER A 223 12.61 3.94 4.74
C SER A 223 14.02 4.46 4.93
N PHE A 224 14.45 4.72 6.18
CA PHE A 224 15.85 5.02 6.47
C PHE A 224 16.77 3.85 6.05
N ALA A 225 16.37 2.62 6.38
CA ALA A 225 17.09 1.43 5.96
C ALA A 225 17.10 1.25 4.43
N LEU A 226 15.98 1.55 3.75
CA LEU A 226 15.89 1.54 2.28
C LEU A 226 16.88 2.52 1.65
N GLY A 227 16.91 3.76 2.13
CA GLY A 227 17.82 4.78 1.62
C GLY A 227 19.29 4.43 1.85
N SER A 228 19.61 3.91 3.04
CA SER A 228 20.96 3.43 3.36
C SER A 228 21.40 2.28 2.44
N LEU A 229 20.50 1.32 2.20
CA LEU A 229 20.78 0.18 1.33
C LEU A 229 20.90 0.59 -0.14
N SER A 230 20.07 1.53 -0.60
CA SER A 230 20.16 2.09 -1.96
C SER A 230 21.51 2.79 -2.18
N ALA A 231 21.99 3.54 -1.18
CA ALA A 231 23.31 4.18 -1.25
C ALA A 231 24.45 3.14 -1.27
N LEU A 232 24.37 2.08 -0.45
CA LEU A 232 25.35 0.99 -0.49
C LEU A 232 25.33 0.25 -1.85
N ALA A 233 24.13 0.02 -2.39
CA ALA A 233 23.98 -0.65 -3.68
C ALA A 233 24.56 0.19 -4.84
N SER A 234 24.59 1.52 -4.74
CA SER A 234 25.18 2.39 -5.76
C SER A 234 26.72 2.30 -5.81
N LEU A 235 27.37 1.77 -4.74
CA LEU A 235 28.81 1.61 -4.70
C LEU A 235 29.30 0.32 -5.41
N ASP A 236 28.43 -0.67 -5.59
CA ASP A 236 28.75 -1.92 -6.29
C ASP A 236 28.02 -1.98 -7.63
N ALA A 237 28.79 -1.89 -8.71
CA ALA A 237 28.25 -1.92 -10.07
C ALA A 237 28.14 -3.34 -10.66
N SER A 238 28.39 -4.41 -9.90
CA SER A 238 28.33 -5.78 -10.42
C SER A 238 26.89 -6.28 -10.59
N PRO A 239 26.52 -6.82 -11.79
CA PRO A 239 25.18 -7.39 -11.99
C PRO A 239 24.87 -8.53 -11.01
N GLY A 240 25.89 -9.31 -10.65
CA GLY A 240 25.74 -10.42 -9.70
C GLY A 240 25.27 -9.96 -8.31
N PHE A 241 25.80 -8.84 -7.81
CA PHE A 241 25.35 -8.25 -6.55
C PHE A 241 23.90 -7.77 -6.64
N HIS A 242 23.52 -7.07 -7.71
CA HIS A 242 22.16 -6.57 -7.90
C HIS A 242 21.13 -7.69 -8.06
N ILE A 243 21.47 -8.77 -8.76
CA ILE A 243 20.60 -9.97 -8.85
C ILE A 243 20.44 -10.60 -7.47
N ALA A 244 21.54 -10.78 -6.71
CA ALA A 244 21.49 -11.32 -5.36
C ALA A 244 20.65 -10.42 -4.45
N LEU A 245 20.76 -9.09 -4.58
CA LEU A 245 20.02 -8.11 -3.80
C LEU A 245 18.49 -8.23 -4.02
N ILE A 246 18.03 -8.43 -5.25
CA ILE A 246 16.59 -8.54 -5.58
C ILE A 246 16.03 -9.93 -5.27
N ALA A 247 16.85 -10.96 -5.04
CA ALA A 247 16.38 -12.29 -4.70
C ALA A 247 15.54 -12.34 -3.40
N GLY A 248 15.92 -11.58 -2.37
CA GLY A 248 15.17 -11.49 -1.11
C GLY A 248 13.78 -10.85 -1.29
N PRO A 249 13.66 -9.68 -1.92
CA PRO A 249 12.39 -9.08 -2.32
C PRO A 249 11.50 -10.02 -3.13
N LEU A 250 12.06 -10.74 -4.10
CA LEU A 250 11.33 -11.72 -4.89
C LEU A 250 10.77 -12.84 -4.02
N ALA A 251 11.59 -13.45 -3.19
CA ALA A 251 11.18 -14.51 -2.26
C ALA A 251 10.13 -14.00 -1.25
N MET A 252 10.30 -12.78 -0.74
CA MET A 252 9.34 -12.17 0.18
C MET A 252 8.01 -11.86 -0.51
N SER A 253 8.02 -11.31 -1.71
CA SER A 253 6.79 -11.05 -2.48
C SER A 253 6.04 -12.35 -2.78
N ALA A 254 6.75 -13.43 -3.15
CA ALA A 254 6.16 -14.76 -3.34
C ALA A 254 5.54 -15.31 -2.04
N CYS A 255 6.23 -15.12 -0.91
CA CYS A 255 5.72 -15.50 0.41
C CYS A 255 4.44 -14.74 0.77
N ILE A 256 4.41 -13.43 0.53
CA ILE A 256 3.23 -12.58 0.79
C ILE A 256 2.06 -12.98 -0.12
N VAL A 257 2.29 -13.27 -1.40
CA VAL A 257 1.26 -13.81 -2.32
C VAL A 257 0.70 -15.12 -1.76
N ALA A 258 1.55 -16.04 -1.34
CA ALA A 258 1.11 -17.31 -0.75
C ALA A 258 0.29 -17.10 0.53
N MET A 259 0.67 -16.13 1.38
CA MET A 259 -0.10 -15.78 2.58
C MET A 259 -1.46 -15.18 2.26
N THR A 260 -1.52 -14.23 1.32
CA THR A 260 -2.77 -13.56 0.93
C THR A 260 -3.73 -14.51 0.21
N ALA A 261 -3.20 -15.50 -0.52
CA ALA A 261 -4.01 -16.54 -1.15
C ALA A 261 -4.54 -17.58 -0.15
N ARG A 262 -3.78 -17.92 0.91
CA ARG A 262 -4.10 -19.02 1.82
C ARG A 262 -4.87 -18.60 3.06
N PHE A 263 -4.64 -17.39 3.56
CA PHE A 263 -5.24 -16.92 4.82
C PHE A 263 -6.31 -15.87 4.58
N SER A 264 -7.23 -15.74 5.55
CA SER A 264 -8.16 -14.61 5.58
C SER A 264 -7.40 -13.28 5.70
N PRO A 265 -7.94 -12.16 5.16
CA PRO A 265 -7.27 -10.87 5.16
C PRO A 265 -6.70 -10.43 6.51
N PRO A 266 -7.43 -10.56 7.63
CA PRO A 266 -6.90 -10.18 8.95
C PRO A 266 -5.69 -11.02 9.38
N THR A 267 -5.72 -12.32 9.05
CA THR A 267 -4.63 -13.22 9.40
C THR A 267 -3.41 -12.97 8.53
N ALA A 268 -3.60 -12.77 7.22
CA ALA A 268 -2.54 -12.42 6.29
C ALA A 268 -1.88 -11.10 6.68
N PHE A 269 -2.66 -10.05 6.91
CA PHE A 269 -2.19 -8.74 7.35
C PHE A 269 -1.31 -8.82 8.61
N ARG A 270 -1.80 -9.53 9.65
CA ARG A 270 -1.04 -9.72 10.89
C ARG A 270 0.29 -10.42 10.65
N ARG A 271 0.31 -11.47 9.82
CA ARG A 271 1.52 -12.24 9.51
C ARG A 271 2.53 -11.42 8.72
N ILE A 272 2.08 -10.65 7.74
CA ILE A 272 2.94 -9.76 6.96
C ILE A 272 3.63 -8.74 7.88
N HIS A 273 2.88 -8.10 8.77
CA HIS A 273 3.43 -7.19 9.77
C HIS A 273 4.48 -7.86 10.67
N GLN A 274 4.21 -9.10 11.11
CA GLN A 274 5.10 -9.85 11.99
C GLN A 274 6.40 -10.32 11.31
N LEU A 275 6.45 -10.35 9.97
CA LEU A 275 7.62 -10.82 9.22
C LEU A 275 8.59 -9.70 8.86
N GLY A 276 8.10 -8.52 8.50
CA GLY A 276 8.94 -7.47 7.91
C GLY A 276 10.13 -7.09 8.81
N ASN A 277 9.88 -6.63 10.03
CA ASN A 277 10.94 -6.18 10.94
C ASN A 277 11.93 -7.26 11.37
N PRO A 278 11.51 -8.49 11.74
CA PRO A 278 12.48 -9.56 12.03
C PRO A 278 13.39 -9.89 10.84
N VAL A 279 12.84 -9.88 9.62
CA VAL A 279 13.65 -10.16 8.42
C VAL A 279 14.66 -9.05 8.16
N ILE A 280 14.28 -7.76 8.33
CA ILE A 280 15.25 -6.65 8.29
C ILE A 280 16.35 -6.86 9.31
N SER A 281 16.00 -7.16 10.56
CA SER A 281 16.97 -7.34 11.66
C SER A 281 17.91 -8.52 11.41
N ILE A 282 17.39 -9.64 10.91
CA ILE A 282 18.21 -10.80 10.52
C ILE A 282 19.15 -10.44 9.37
N GLY A 283 18.65 -9.71 8.35
CA GLY A 283 19.47 -9.23 7.25
C GLY A 283 20.60 -8.32 7.74
N CYS A 284 20.30 -7.36 8.62
CA CYS A 284 21.30 -6.50 9.25
C CYS A 284 22.34 -7.32 10.04
N PHE A 285 21.89 -8.30 10.83
CA PHE A 285 22.79 -9.15 11.59
C PHE A 285 23.72 -9.99 10.70
N LEU A 286 23.20 -10.53 9.59
CA LEU A 286 24.01 -11.31 8.65
C LEU A 286 25.04 -10.44 7.92
N THR A 287 24.71 -9.20 7.58
CA THR A 287 25.69 -8.26 6.99
C THR A 287 26.84 -7.94 7.95
N LEU A 288 26.59 -8.03 9.26
CA LEU A 288 27.59 -7.82 10.30
C LEU A 288 28.46 -9.04 10.57
N ALA A 289 27.83 -10.22 10.67
CA ALA A 289 28.47 -11.41 11.20
C ALA A 289 29.44 -12.06 10.23
N VAL A 290 29.19 -11.96 8.92
CA VAL A 290 29.93 -12.74 7.92
C VAL A 290 30.08 -11.95 6.61
N THR A 291 31.28 -11.46 6.36
CA THR A 291 31.60 -10.71 5.13
C THR A 291 31.34 -11.49 3.84
N SER A 292 31.52 -12.83 3.86
CA SER A 292 31.25 -13.69 2.70
C SER A 292 29.77 -13.82 2.31
N VAL A 293 28.84 -13.44 3.20
CA VAL A 293 27.39 -13.45 2.96
C VAL A 293 26.77 -12.04 2.96
N PHE A 294 27.61 -11.00 2.79
CA PHE A 294 27.17 -9.60 2.78
C PHE A 294 25.99 -9.36 1.82
N GLY A 295 26.10 -9.80 0.57
CA GLY A 295 25.03 -9.66 -0.42
C GLY A 295 23.74 -10.39 -0.02
N PHE A 296 23.83 -11.53 0.66
CA PHE A 296 22.67 -12.25 1.17
C PHE A 296 22.01 -11.51 2.33
N GLY A 297 22.80 -10.93 3.24
CA GLY A 297 22.28 -10.08 4.31
C GLY A 297 21.54 -8.86 3.77
N CYS A 298 22.12 -8.14 2.80
CA CYS A 298 21.47 -7.03 2.10
C CYS A 298 20.18 -7.45 1.40
N SER A 299 20.18 -8.61 0.77
CA SER A 299 19.01 -9.21 0.10
C SER A 299 17.86 -9.47 1.06
N LEU A 300 18.14 -10.08 2.22
CA LEU A 300 17.13 -10.29 3.27
C LEU A 300 16.61 -8.97 3.84
N MET A 301 17.51 -8.03 4.09
CA MET A 301 17.14 -6.69 4.56
C MET A 301 16.17 -6.01 3.59
N LEU A 302 16.46 -6.02 2.29
CA LEU A 302 15.58 -5.46 1.27
C LEU A 302 14.25 -6.23 1.18
N GLY A 303 14.26 -7.56 1.32
CA GLY A 303 13.06 -8.37 1.39
C GLY A 303 12.14 -7.99 2.55
N GLY A 304 12.70 -7.76 3.74
CA GLY A 304 11.98 -7.27 4.90
C GLY A 304 11.43 -5.85 4.72
N ILE A 305 12.20 -4.95 4.09
CA ILE A 305 11.76 -3.59 3.73
C ILE A 305 10.55 -3.65 2.79
N VAL A 306 10.59 -4.49 1.75
CA VAL A 306 9.46 -4.69 0.82
C VAL A 306 8.23 -5.21 1.56
N ALA A 307 8.38 -6.12 2.54
CA ALA A 307 7.26 -6.56 3.35
C ALA A 307 6.64 -5.42 4.17
N CYS A 308 7.47 -4.54 4.77
CA CYS A 308 7.00 -3.37 5.51
C CYS A 308 6.33 -2.35 4.57
N ASP A 309 6.87 -2.14 3.39
CA ASP A 309 6.31 -1.24 2.37
C ASP A 309 4.93 -1.74 1.91
N LEU A 310 4.81 -3.01 1.50
CA LEU A 310 3.53 -3.60 1.13
C LEU A 310 2.50 -3.55 2.28
N PHE A 311 2.95 -3.78 3.51
CA PHE A 311 2.12 -3.63 4.70
C PHE A 311 1.59 -2.19 4.81
N MET A 312 2.44 -1.19 4.58
CA MET A 312 2.03 0.22 4.62
C MET A 312 1.05 0.60 3.51
N TRP A 313 1.15 -0.01 2.32
CA TRP A 313 0.15 0.16 1.28
C TRP A 313 -1.24 -0.29 1.76
N PHE A 314 -1.32 -1.42 2.46
CA PHE A 314 -2.58 -1.89 3.04
C PHE A 314 -3.09 -0.97 4.15
N VAL A 315 -2.20 -0.50 5.03
CA VAL A 315 -2.54 0.45 6.11
C VAL A 315 -3.07 1.75 5.55
N ASN A 316 -2.43 2.31 4.53
CA ASN A 316 -2.83 3.56 3.90
C ASN A 316 -4.20 3.43 3.21
N ALA A 317 -4.43 2.37 2.43
CA ALA A 317 -5.72 2.08 1.82
C ALA A 317 -6.83 1.98 2.88
N GLU A 318 -6.54 1.32 4.00
CA GLU A 318 -7.45 1.17 5.13
C GLU A 318 -7.78 2.52 5.80
N ILE A 319 -6.78 3.38 6.02
CA ILE A 319 -6.98 4.71 6.61
C ILE A 319 -7.85 5.58 5.69
N VAL A 320 -7.61 5.54 4.38
CA VAL A 320 -8.42 6.27 3.38
C VAL A 320 -9.86 5.79 3.42
N ALA A 321 -10.09 4.47 3.40
CA ALA A 321 -11.42 3.87 3.45
C ALA A 321 -12.21 4.30 4.71
N ARG A 322 -11.54 4.35 5.87
CA ARG A 322 -12.17 4.72 7.16
C ARG A 322 -12.45 6.18 7.32
N THR A 323 -11.43 6.99 7.07
CA THR A 323 -11.51 8.43 7.38
C THR A 323 -12.34 9.18 6.37
N LYS A 324 -12.70 8.53 5.23
CA LYS A 324 -13.33 9.18 4.08
C LYS A 324 -12.61 10.47 3.67
N ARG A 325 -11.33 10.57 4.04
CA ARG A 325 -10.46 11.66 3.63
C ARG A 325 -9.96 11.42 2.21
N PRO A 326 -9.61 12.47 1.47
CA PRO A 326 -8.95 12.31 0.19
C PRO A 326 -7.69 11.45 0.33
N ALA A 327 -7.50 10.49 -0.57
CA ALA A 327 -6.32 9.62 -0.56
C ALA A 327 -5.03 10.43 -0.55
N GLU A 328 -5.03 11.57 -1.26
CA GLU A 328 -3.88 12.46 -1.33
C GLU A 328 -3.49 13.05 0.04
N GLU A 329 -4.46 13.34 0.92
CA GLU A 329 -4.16 13.87 2.25
C GLU A 329 -3.49 12.84 3.14
N VAL A 330 -3.95 11.59 3.09
CA VAL A 330 -3.41 10.50 3.90
C VAL A 330 -2.04 10.09 3.39
N LEU A 331 -1.93 9.87 2.10
CA LEU A 331 -0.73 9.35 1.45
C LEU A 331 0.39 10.38 1.34
N ALA A 332 0.06 11.65 1.08
CA ALA A 332 1.06 12.70 0.92
C ALA A 332 1.99 12.80 2.14
N ARG A 333 1.46 12.66 3.35
CA ARG A 333 2.26 12.68 4.58
C ARG A 333 3.13 11.44 4.73
N SER A 334 2.58 10.27 4.43
CA SER A 334 3.32 9.01 4.46
C SER A 334 4.48 9.03 3.47
N CYS A 335 4.20 9.36 2.20
CA CYS A 335 5.21 9.45 1.15
C CYS A 335 6.28 10.52 1.41
N MET A 336 5.89 11.67 1.98
CA MET A 336 6.85 12.71 2.36
C MET A 336 7.83 12.23 3.43
N ILE A 337 7.32 11.56 4.48
CA ILE A 337 8.16 11.04 5.57
C ILE A 337 9.02 9.88 5.07
N GLU A 338 8.47 9.02 4.23
CA GLU A 338 9.19 7.95 3.57
C GLU A 338 10.39 8.49 2.77
N ALA A 339 10.14 9.47 1.91
CA ALA A 339 11.19 10.10 1.11
C ALA A 339 12.22 10.85 1.96
N MET A 340 11.79 11.57 3.02
CA MET A 340 12.70 12.25 3.95
C MET A 340 13.59 11.27 4.70
N ALA A 341 13.01 10.19 5.22
CA ALA A 341 13.76 9.19 5.96
C ALA A 341 14.73 8.42 5.05
N ALA A 342 14.32 8.07 3.83
CA ALA A 342 15.18 7.46 2.84
C ALA A 342 16.33 8.40 2.44
N LEU A 343 16.05 9.69 2.24
CA LEU A 343 17.10 10.68 1.97
C LEU A 343 18.08 10.81 3.13
N ALA A 344 17.60 10.77 4.38
CA ALA A 344 18.47 10.80 5.56
C ALA A 344 19.36 9.54 5.61
N GLY A 345 18.80 8.35 5.35
CA GLY A 345 19.58 7.11 5.25
C GLY A 345 20.62 7.17 4.14
N TYR A 346 20.24 7.66 2.97
CA TYR A 346 21.13 7.86 1.84
C TYR A 346 22.27 8.82 2.18
N ALA A 347 21.93 10.00 2.73
CA ALA A 347 22.90 11.01 3.13
C ALA A 347 23.87 10.51 4.21
N THR A 348 23.40 9.64 5.11
CA THR A 348 24.25 9.01 6.12
C THR A 348 25.37 8.21 5.46
N VAL A 349 25.08 7.42 4.44
CA VAL A 349 26.11 6.65 3.70
C VAL A 349 27.01 7.59 2.91
N ALA A 350 26.43 8.55 2.18
CA ALA A 350 27.15 9.44 1.28
C ALA A 350 28.13 10.39 2.02
N VAL A 351 27.76 10.85 3.22
CA VAL A 351 28.55 11.81 4.00
C VAL A 351 29.46 11.10 5.01
N LEU A 352 28.94 10.18 5.79
CA LEU A 352 29.71 9.52 6.85
C LEU A 352 30.57 8.39 6.33
N GLY A 353 30.19 7.75 5.21
CA GLY A 353 31.01 6.70 4.59
C GLY A 353 32.43 7.15 4.30
N PRO A 354 32.64 8.25 3.52
CA PRO A 354 33.97 8.77 3.25
C PRO A 354 34.72 9.29 4.49
N LEU A 355 33.99 9.79 5.51
CA LEU A 355 34.59 10.36 6.72
C LEU A 355 35.07 9.29 7.71
N LEU A 356 34.36 8.18 7.81
CA LEU A 356 34.60 7.13 8.80
C LEU A 356 35.29 5.89 8.22
N GLY A 357 35.28 5.74 6.89
CA GLY A 357 35.80 4.57 6.18
C GLY A 357 37.24 4.67 5.70
N ALA A 358 38.02 5.60 6.24
CA ALA A 358 39.34 5.93 5.69
C ALA A 358 40.32 4.74 5.66
N ASP A 359 40.18 3.73 6.53
CA ASP A 359 41.12 2.60 6.58
C ASP A 359 40.46 1.21 6.35
N ASP A 360 39.19 0.99 6.76
CA ASP A 360 38.49 -0.28 6.60
C ASP A 360 36.97 -0.06 6.44
N GLY A 361 36.46 0.10 5.26
CA GLY A 361 35.03 0.33 4.98
C GLY A 361 34.04 -0.61 5.69
N THR A 362 34.55 -1.70 6.28
CA THR A 362 33.82 -2.66 7.10
C THR A 362 33.24 -2.04 8.38
N SER A 363 33.97 -1.16 9.07
CA SER A 363 33.51 -0.55 10.33
C SER A 363 32.31 0.35 10.17
N PHE A 364 32.24 1.14 9.08
CA PHE A 364 31.11 2.02 8.77
C PHE A 364 29.86 1.23 8.42
N VAL A 365 29.97 0.24 7.52
CA VAL A 365 28.85 -0.64 7.14
C VAL A 365 28.31 -1.39 8.35
N THR A 366 29.21 -1.84 9.24
CA THR A 366 28.86 -2.49 10.50
C THR A 366 28.03 -1.56 11.40
N ALA A 367 28.47 -0.32 11.63
CA ALA A 367 27.76 0.65 12.45
C ALA A 367 26.37 0.97 11.84
N LEU A 368 26.29 1.16 10.52
CA LEU A 368 25.05 1.43 9.81
C LEU A 368 24.05 0.28 9.92
N ALA A 369 24.49 -0.95 9.70
CA ALA A 369 23.65 -2.14 9.82
C ALA A 369 23.15 -2.33 11.26
N LEU A 370 23.97 -2.04 12.27
CA LEU A 370 23.54 -2.02 13.68
C LEU A 370 22.46 -0.97 13.92
N ILE A 371 22.63 0.25 13.44
CA ILE A 371 21.64 1.32 13.57
C ILE A 371 20.32 0.89 12.93
N CYS A 372 20.34 0.41 11.70
CA CYS A 372 19.14 -0.06 11.00
C CYS A 372 18.47 -1.23 11.72
N GLY A 373 19.24 -2.21 12.20
CA GLY A 373 18.75 -3.36 12.94
C GLY A 373 18.10 -2.98 14.26
N ILE A 374 18.78 -2.16 15.08
CA ILE A 374 18.25 -1.67 16.36
C ILE A 374 16.98 -0.84 16.12
N LEU A 375 17.00 0.09 15.15
CA LEU A 375 15.85 0.92 14.82
C LEU A 375 14.64 0.07 14.40
N SER A 376 14.86 -0.95 13.57
CA SER A 376 13.81 -1.89 13.15
C SER A 376 13.22 -2.65 14.33
N VAL A 377 14.05 -3.19 15.23
CA VAL A 377 13.59 -3.90 16.43
C VAL A 377 12.82 -2.97 17.37
N VAL A 378 13.36 -1.80 17.69
CA VAL A 378 12.72 -0.85 18.62
C VAL A 378 11.39 -0.37 18.07
N VAL A 379 11.35 0.05 16.82
CA VAL A 379 10.11 0.59 16.23
C VAL A 379 9.07 -0.51 16.03
N GLY A 380 9.47 -1.67 15.52
CA GLY A 380 8.55 -2.78 15.26
C GLY A 380 8.00 -3.45 16.53
N SER A 381 8.78 -3.47 17.62
CA SER A 381 8.37 -4.13 18.86
C SER A 381 7.70 -3.19 19.87
N PHE A 382 8.11 -1.92 19.91
CA PHE A 382 7.67 -1.01 20.97
C PHE A 382 6.83 0.17 20.46
N VAL A 383 7.05 0.65 19.24
CA VAL A 383 6.33 1.82 18.73
C VAL A 383 5.07 1.40 18.00
N PHE A 384 5.19 0.59 16.96
CA PHE A 384 4.05 0.08 16.20
C PHE A 384 3.92 -1.43 16.37
N THR A 385 3.11 -1.82 17.33
CA THR A 385 3.00 -3.21 17.77
C THR A 385 1.96 -4.01 16.97
N SER A 386 2.02 -5.34 17.06
CA SER A 386 1.01 -6.23 16.49
C SER A 386 -0.40 -5.98 17.07
N HIS A 387 -0.50 -5.38 18.26
CA HIS A 387 -1.77 -4.95 18.85
C HIS A 387 -2.32 -3.71 18.12
N ASP A 388 -1.48 -2.74 17.73
CA ASP A 388 -1.91 -1.59 16.94
C ASP A 388 -2.39 -2.03 15.55
N ALA A 389 -1.66 -2.94 14.91
CA ALA A 389 -2.06 -3.56 13.65
C ALA A 389 -3.39 -4.32 13.75
N ARG A 390 -3.60 -5.06 14.84
CA ARG A 390 -4.84 -5.78 15.11
C ARG A 390 -6.03 -4.83 15.27
N ARG A 391 -5.87 -3.75 16.03
CA ARG A 391 -6.92 -2.71 16.20
C ARG A 391 -7.33 -2.10 14.87
N LEU A 392 -6.38 -1.88 13.95
CA LEU A 392 -6.68 -1.41 12.61
C LEU A 392 -7.62 -2.36 11.87
N ILE A 393 -7.39 -3.66 11.97
CA ILE A 393 -8.18 -4.67 11.25
C ILE A 393 -9.55 -4.91 11.90
N GLU A 394 -9.60 -5.06 13.23
CA GLU A 394 -10.84 -5.34 13.94
C GLU A 394 -11.88 -4.24 13.75
N SER A 395 -11.42 -2.98 13.76
CA SER A 395 -12.29 -1.85 13.45
C SER A 395 -12.74 -1.82 11.99
N HIS A 396 -11.92 -2.31 11.04
CA HIS A 396 -12.32 -2.45 9.64
C HIS A 396 -13.45 -3.49 9.48
N GLN A 397 -13.29 -4.66 10.07
CA GLN A 397 -14.33 -5.69 10.01
C GLN A 397 -15.65 -5.23 10.61
N MET A 398 -15.60 -4.45 11.70
CA MET A 398 -16.81 -3.85 12.26
C MET A 398 -17.43 -2.81 11.32
N ALA A 399 -16.61 -1.92 10.73
CA ALA A 399 -17.10 -0.92 9.80
C ALA A 399 -17.62 -1.52 8.49
N GLU A 400 -16.93 -2.53 7.93
CA GLU A 400 -17.36 -3.24 6.73
C GLU A 400 -18.65 -4.02 6.98
N ARG A 401 -18.76 -4.70 8.12
CA ARG A 401 -20.00 -5.40 8.51
C ARG A 401 -21.16 -4.43 8.67
N SER A 402 -20.94 -3.28 9.30
CA SER A 402 -21.96 -2.25 9.48
C SER A 402 -22.41 -1.65 8.15
N PHE A 403 -21.47 -1.38 7.23
CA PHE A 403 -21.77 -0.83 5.90
C PHE A 403 -22.55 -1.82 5.04
N VAL A 404 -22.08 -3.08 4.96
CA VAL A 404 -22.75 -4.13 4.18
C VAL A 404 -24.12 -4.47 4.78
N LEU A 405 -24.26 -4.39 6.11
CA LEU A 405 -25.55 -4.55 6.78
C LEU A 405 -26.50 -3.38 6.45
N ALA A 406 -26.01 -2.14 6.43
CA ALA A 406 -26.80 -0.98 6.06
C ALA A 406 -27.31 -1.05 4.62
N ASP A 407 -26.47 -1.50 3.66
CA ASP A 407 -26.88 -1.71 2.27
C ASP A 407 -27.96 -2.81 2.14
N ALA A 408 -27.81 -3.91 2.89
CA ALA A 408 -28.82 -4.96 2.93
C ALA A 408 -30.14 -4.43 3.54
N CYS A 409 -30.04 -3.64 4.61
CA CYS A 409 -31.22 -3.00 5.24
C CYS A 409 -31.88 -1.98 4.28
N ALA A 410 -31.12 -1.22 3.50
CA ALA A 410 -31.66 -0.32 2.49
C ALA A 410 -32.43 -1.08 1.40
N ALA A 411 -31.82 -2.14 0.84
CA ALA A 411 -32.45 -2.98 -0.17
C ALA A 411 -33.74 -3.66 0.34
N ILE A 412 -33.76 -4.11 1.61
CA ILE A 412 -34.96 -4.66 2.23
C ILE A 412 -36.01 -3.56 2.46
N SER A 413 -35.58 -2.36 2.87
CA SER A 413 -36.47 -1.22 3.10
C SER A 413 -37.21 -0.81 1.83
N ASP A 414 -36.50 -0.75 0.70
CA ASP A 414 -37.08 -0.46 -0.61
C ASP A 414 -38.06 -1.56 -1.04
N ALA A 415 -37.65 -2.83 -0.90
CA ALA A 415 -38.50 -3.97 -1.28
C ALA A 415 -39.76 -4.11 -0.42
N CYS A 416 -39.70 -3.77 0.87
CA CYS A 416 -40.80 -3.92 1.84
C CYS A 416 -41.58 -2.60 2.05
N GLY A 417 -41.23 -1.51 1.39
CA GLY A 417 -41.87 -0.22 1.53
C GLY A 417 -41.77 0.38 2.93
N LEU A 418 -40.60 0.30 3.55
CA LEU A 418 -40.35 0.92 4.85
C LEU A 418 -40.21 2.45 4.69
N SER A 419 -40.74 3.19 5.65
CA SER A 419 -40.47 4.62 5.71
C SER A 419 -39.02 4.89 6.16
N PRO A 420 -38.47 6.10 5.88
CA PRO A 420 -37.10 6.44 6.34
C PRO A 420 -36.86 6.18 7.83
N ARG A 421 -37.87 6.44 8.66
CA ARG A 421 -37.78 6.20 10.11
C ARG A 421 -37.85 4.73 10.49
N GLU A 422 -38.62 3.94 9.75
CA GLU A 422 -38.68 2.49 9.93
C GLU A 422 -37.38 1.83 9.46
N GLN A 423 -36.73 2.36 8.43
CA GLN A 423 -35.42 1.93 7.97
C GLN A 423 -34.33 2.16 9.03
N GLU A 424 -34.30 3.33 9.67
CA GLU A 424 -33.37 3.62 10.78
C GLU A 424 -33.57 2.62 11.94
N VAL A 425 -34.85 2.38 12.32
CA VAL A 425 -35.17 1.40 13.36
C VAL A 425 -34.79 -0.01 12.96
N MET A 426 -35.04 -0.41 11.71
CA MET A 426 -34.66 -1.72 11.18
C MET A 426 -33.15 -1.93 11.21
N THR A 427 -32.35 -0.94 10.82
CA THR A 427 -30.88 -1.03 10.84
C THR A 427 -30.39 -1.27 12.26
N LEU A 428 -30.89 -0.52 13.25
CA LEU A 428 -30.52 -0.72 14.64
C LEU A 428 -30.95 -2.10 15.19
N LEU A 429 -32.12 -2.60 14.80
CA LEU A 429 -32.57 -3.94 15.16
C LEU A 429 -31.67 -5.03 14.55
N ALA A 430 -31.29 -4.87 13.28
CA ALA A 430 -30.39 -5.77 12.57
C ALA A 430 -28.97 -5.79 13.17
N GLU A 431 -28.52 -4.65 13.74
CA GLU A 431 -27.30 -4.57 14.55
C GLU A 431 -27.41 -5.23 15.91
N GLY A 432 -28.59 -5.80 16.25
CA GLY A 432 -28.83 -6.42 17.54
C GLY A 432 -29.18 -5.46 18.68
N ARG A 433 -29.44 -4.17 18.39
CA ARG A 433 -29.79 -3.17 19.42
C ARG A 433 -31.17 -3.44 20.00
N ASP A 434 -31.37 -3.02 21.24
CA ASP A 434 -32.64 -3.14 21.96
C ASP A 434 -33.47 -1.86 21.92
N SER A 435 -34.72 -1.94 22.40
CA SER A 435 -35.64 -0.80 22.42
C SER A 435 -35.13 0.42 23.18
N PRO A 436 -34.50 0.31 24.38
CA PRO A 436 -33.90 1.44 25.08
C PRO A 436 -32.80 2.13 24.27
N TYR A 437 -31.93 1.37 23.60
CA TYR A 437 -30.89 1.92 22.73
C TYR A 437 -31.48 2.68 21.54
N ILE A 438 -32.52 2.13 20.88
CA ILE A 438 -33.21 2.77 19.77
C ILE A 438 -33.84 4.09 20.21
N GLN A 439 -34.47 4.11 21.41
CA GLN A 439 -35.05 5.34 21.98
C GLN A 439 -34.02 6.44 22.17
N SER A 440 -32.88 6.10 22.79
CA SER A 440 -31.82 7.07 23.07
C SER A 440 -31.12 7.56 21.78
N THR A 441 -30.89 6.65 20.82
CA THR A 441 -30.19 6.99 19.56
C THR A 441 -31.06 7.84 18.64
N LEU A 442 -32.34 7.50 18.53
CA LEU A 442 -33.27 8.20 17.64
C LEU A 442 -34.05 9.35 18.33
N VAL A 443 -33.82 9.53 19.63
CA VAL A 443 -34.46 10.56 20.47
C VAL A 443 -36.00 10.47 20.34
N ILE A 444 -36.56 9.28 20.59
CA ILE A 444 -38.02 9.03 20.51
C ILE A 444 -38.56 8.38 21.78
N ALA A 445 -39.83 8.61 22.05
CA ALA A 445 -40.54 7.99 23.18
C ALA A 445 -40.65 6.47 23.02
N GLN A 446 -40.75 5.76 24.14
CA GLN A 446 -40.86 4.30 24.17
C GLN A 446 -42.00 3.76 23.31
N ASN A 447 -43.16 4.36 23.38
CA ASN A 447 -44.34 3.91 22.61
C ASN A 447 -44.13 4.11 21.10
N THR A 448 -43.45 5.20 20.71
CA THR A 448 -43.10 5.48 19.32
C THR A 448 -42.10 4.44 18.80
N ALA A 449 -41.05 4.13 19.58
CA ALA A 449 -40.10 3.08 19.23
C ALA A 449 -40.78 1.71 19.04
N LYS A 450 -41.65 1.29 20.00
CA LYS A 450 -42.42 0.06 19.89
C LYS A 450 -43.31 0.02 18.65
N THR A 451 -43.92 1.15 18.28
CA THR A 451 -44.78 1.26 17.11
C THR A 451 -43.96 1.08 15.82
N HIS A 452 -42.79 1.74 15.70
CA HIS A 452 -41.91 1.56 14.56
C HIS A 452 -41.39 0.13 14.48
N MET A 453 -40.94 -0.47 15.58
CA MET A 453 -40.49 -1.87 15.63
C MET A 453 -41.59 -2.82 15.15
N ARG A 454 -42.83 -2.66 15.63
CA ARG A 454 -43.98 -3.48 15.18
C ARG A 454 -44.26 -3.32 13.69
N ASN A 455 -44.17 -2.10 13.17
CA ASN A 455 -44.36 -1.82 11.74
C ASN A 455 -43.26 -2.47 10.90
N VAL A 456 -41.99 -2.39 11.34
CA VAL A 456 -40.86 -3.08 10.68
C VAL A 456 -41.14 -4.57 10.60
N TYR A 457 -41.46 -5.24 11.72
CA TYR A 457 -41.77 -6.69 11.72
C TYR A 457 -42.94 -7.04 10.79
N ARG A 458 -44.01 -6.28 10.85
CA ARG A 458 -45.19 -6.50 9.99
C ARG A 458 -44.84 -6.37 8.51
N LYS A 459 -44.09 -5.34 8.12
CA LYS A 459 -43.78 -5.07 6.71
C LYS A 459 -42.73 -6.03 6.15
N THR A 460 -41.79 -6.48 6.97
CA THR A 460 -40.78 -7.48 6.59
C THR A 460 -41.27 -8.92 6.72
N GLY A 461 -42.45 -9.15 7.29
CA GLY A 461 -43.06 -10.48 7.44
C GLY A 461 -42.41 -11.35 8.52
N VAL A 462 -41.66 -10.74 9.46
CA VAL A 462 -41.00 -11.45 10.56
C VAL A 462 -41.69 -11.17 11.89
N SER A 463 -41.57 -12.10 12.86
CA SER A 463 -42.27 -12.02 14.12
C SER A 463 -41.48 -11.42 15.26
N ASN A 464 -40.15 -11.43 15.18
CA ASN A 464 -39.28 -10.99 16.26
C ASN A 464 -37.92 -10.52 15.74
N LYS A 465 -37.10 -9.96 16.68
CA LYS A 465 -35.78 -9.42 16.38
C LYS A 465 -34.82 -10.49 15.84
N GLN A 466 -34.86 -11.72 16.34
CA GLN A 466 -33.95 -12.77 15.89
C GLN A 466 -34.26 -13.20 14.46
N GLU A 467 -35.52 -13.31 14.11
CA GLU A 467 -35.96 -13.56 12.73
C GLU A 467 -35.58 -12.42 11.81
N LEU A 468 -35.69 -11.16 12.26
CA LEU A 468 -35.26 -10.01 11.47
C LEU A 468 -33.74 -10.05 11.19
N ILE A 469 -32.95 -10.38 12.20
CA ILE A 469 -31.49 -10.55 12.03
C ILE A 469 -31.19 -11.67 11.04
N ALA A 470 -31.84 -12.83 11.18
CA ALA A 470 -31.66 -13.96 10.27
C ALA A 470 -32.05 -13.59 8.82
N PHE A 471 -33.20 -12.94 8.64
CA PHE A 471 -33.70 -12.45 7.34
C PHE A 471 -32.72 -11.47 6.68
N THR A 472 -32.18 -10.55 7.47
CA THR A 472 -31.21 -9.57 6.97
C THR A 472 -29.89 -10.26 6.57
N HIS A 473 -29.43 -11.25 7.34
CA HIS A 473 -28.25 -12.03 7.01
C HIS A 473 -28.43 -12.91 5.76
N GLU A 474 -29.61 -13.47 5.57
CA GLU A 474 -29.94 -14.24 4.36
C GLU A 474 -29.93 -13.33 3.11
N LYS A 475 -30.56 -12.15 3.18
CA LYS A 475 -30.50 -11.17 2.09
C LYS A 475 -29.08 -10.75 1.78
N LEU A 476 -28.30 -10.52 2.81
CA LEU A 476 -26.88 -10.19 2.72
C LEU A 476 -26.07 -11.29 2.01
N ALA A 477 -26.34 -12.55 2.32
CA ALA A 477 -25.70 -13.69 1.65
C ALA A 477 -26.08 -13.73 0.17
N ARG A 478 -27.36 -13.56 -0.16
CA ARG A 478 -27.82 -13.49 -1.56
C ARG A 478 -27.19 -12.34 -2.34
N MET A 479 -27.13 -11.14 -1.76
CA MET A 479 -26.46 -9.99 -2.39
C MET A 479 -24.95 -10.24 -2.64
N LYS A 480 -24.30 -10.99 -1.75
CA LYS A 480 -22.90 -11.42 -1.96
C LYS A 480 -22.77 -12.41 -3.11
N ASP A 481 -23.68 -13.35 -3.23
CA ASP A 481 -23.71 -14.37 -4.30
C ASP A 481 -24.04 -13.73 -5.65
N GLU A 482 -24.98 -12.77 -5.70
CA GLU A 482 -25.33 -12.01 -6.91
C GLU A 482 -24.16 -11.12 -7.38
N ALA A 483 -23.44 -10.50 -6.44
CA ALA A 483 -22.25 -9.68 -6.76
C ALA A 483 -21.06 -10.54 -7.24
N VAL A 484 -21.13 -11.86 -7.08
CA VAL A 484 -20.12 -12.85 -7.51
C VAL A 484 -20.49 -13.44 -8.89
N ARG A 485 -21.75 -13.40 -9.30
CA ARG A 485 -22.14 -13.85 -10.64
C ARG A 485 -21.85 -12.73 -11.64
N PRO A 486 -21.06 -12.97 -12.70
CA PRO A 486 -20.94 -12.01 -13.80
C PRO A 486 -22.33 -11.85 -14.42
N SER A 487 -22.74 -10.61 -14.68
CA SER A 487 -23.85 -10.35 -15.60
C SER A 487 -23.43 -10.88 -16.99
N ASP A 488 -23.97 -12.02 -17.37
CA ASP A 488 -23.99 -12.45 -18.76
C ASP A 488 -24.84 -11.44 -19.54
N VAL A 489 -24.20 -10.42 -20.10
CA VAL A 489 -24.65 -9.62 -21.26
C VAL A 489 -23.41 -9.10 -21.98
#